data_58add259e52e4d6630db5d62c706a551
#
_entry.id   58add259e52e4d6630db5d62c706a551
#
_cell.length_a   1.000
_cell.length_b   1.000
_cell.length_c   1.000
_cell.angle_alpha   90.00
_cell.angle_beta   90.00
_cell.angle_gamma   90.00
#
_symmetry.space_group_name_H-M   'P 1'
#
loop_
_entity.id
_entity.type
_entity.pdbx_description
1 polymer ?
#
loop_
_entity_poly.entity_id
_entity_poly.type
_entity_poly.pdbx_seq_one_letter_code
_entity_poly.pdbx_strand_id
1 'polypeptide(L)'
;MTKKILSSLLALTMLASPLYAEKVKVGFMTTLSGPAGIIGKQMKDAFQLGLDHIGNAFGGMESSVIYGDDQRKPDVAKQLADKMVKKHQVHFVTGIIWSNLLVAVHGPVTRSNTFLISSNAGPSTVAGRRCSNNFFSVSWQNDQTPEAMGKYLQDNGIKNVYLMAPNYQAGKDMLAGVERYYQGSVSGKVFTKLGQKDFQAEISTLRASNPGAVFVFQPGGMGINFVKQYKQAGLMGSVPLYTAFTVDAVSLPALKDSAVGVLGTQTWSPDLDNPVNKRFVRDFRKKYGYIPSFYAAQSYDLVRFIDHSIRVAGGISDRDALRDAMRLGGYPSTRGNLKFNNNHFPIQNFYLREAVKDSDGSYTTKIIDTVFTDYGDNYAKDCGMKW
;
A
#
# COMPACT_ATOMS: atom_id res chain seq x y z
N MET A 1 33.93 -54.87 -63.15
CA MET A 1 34.03 -53.44 -62.82
C MET A 1 32.78 -52.98 -62.05
N THR A 2 32.81 -53.04 -60.73
CA THR A 2 31.68 -52.71 -59.86
C THR A 2 32.04 -51.43 -59.05
N LYS A 3 31.41 -50.29 -59.37
CA LYS A 3 31.57 -49.06 -58.67
C LYS A 3 30.72 -49.07 -57.37
N LYS A 4 31.37 -48.97 -56.20
CA LYS A 4 30.74 -48.74 -54.90
C LYS A 4 30.47 -47.28 -54.77
N ILE A 5 29.20 -46.90 -54.62
CA ILE A 5 28.76 -45.57 -54.29
C ILE A 5 28.73 -45.49 -52.76
N LEU A 6 29.56 -44.62 -52.16
CA LEU A 6 29.61 -44.35 -50.74
C LEU A 6 28.65 -43.16 -50.44
N SER A 7 27.50 -43.44 -49.85
CA SER A 7 26.56 -42.44 -49.43
C SER A 7 26.98 -41.93 -48.04
N SER A 8 27.48 -40.68 -47.95
CA SER A 8 27.80 -40.00 -46.71
C SER A 8 26.51 -39.40 -46.13
N LEU A 9 26.01 -39.97 -45.02
CA LEU A 9 24.94 -39.40 -44.21
C LEU A 9 25.54 -38.31 -43.36
N LEU A 10 25.24 -37.05 -43.66
CA LEU A 10 25.58 -35.90 -42.83
C LEU A 10 24.54 -35.81 -41.74
N ALA A 11 24.87 -36.24 -40.50
CA ALA A 11 24.04 -36.09 -39.34
C ALA A 11 24.09 -34.64 -38.86
N LEU A 12 23.02 -33.88 -39.10
CA LEU A 12 22.82 -32.51 -38.62
C LEU A 12 22.45 -32.57 -37.11
N THR A 13 23.43 -32.50 -36.22
CA THR A 13 23.21 -32.34 -34.78
C THR A 13 22.70 -30.94 -34.52
N MET A 14 21.38 -30.74 -34.37
CA MET A 14 20.82 -29.56 -33.80
C MET A 14 21.30 -29.42 -32.34
N LEU A 15 22.25 -28.56 -32.10
CA LEU A 15 22.59 -28.07 -30.77
C LEU A 15 21.38 -27.28 -30.24
N ALA A 16 20.50 -27.96 -29.51
CA ALA A 16 19.49 -27.28 -28.71
C ALA A 16 20.24 -26.53 -27.59
N SER A 17 20.48 -25.25 -27.80
CA SER A 17 20.90 -24.37 -26.70
C SER A 17 19.89 -24.51 -25.57
N PRO A 18 20.31 -24.73 -24.31
CA PRO A 18 19.38 -24.74 -23.19
C PRO A 18 18.72 -23.38 -23.19
N LEU A 19 17.41 -23.31 -23.45
CA LEU A 19 16.61 -22.13 -23.13
C LEU A 19 16.71 -21.99 -21.62
N TYR A 20 17.59 -21.10 -21.18
CA TYR A 20 17.54 -20.63 -19.78
C TYR A 20 16.16 -20.01 -19.59
N ALA A 21 15.29 -20.71 -18.87
CA ALA A 21 13.99 -20.19 -18.54
C ALA A 21 14.18 -18.84 -17.81
N GLU A 22 13.57 -17.78 -18.35
CA GLU A 22 13.71 -16.45 -17.82
C GLU A 22 13.18 -16.42 -16.39
N LYS A 23 14.01 -15.94 -15.44
CA LYS A 23 13.68 -15.92 -14.01
C LYS A 23 13.04 -14.60 -13.62
N VAL A 24 11.87 -14.64 -12.98
CA VAL A 24 11.24 -13.44 -12.45
C VAL A 24 12.06 -12.88 -11.27
N LYS A 25 12.48 -11.62 -11.36
CA LYS A 25 13.24 -10.93 -10.31
C LYS A 25 12.43 -9.77 -9.75
N VAL A 26 12.23 -9.76 -8.43
CA VAL A 26 11.48 -8.70 -7.72
C VAL A 26 12.39 -8.03 -6.71
N GLY A 27 12.49 -6.72 -6.75
CA GLY A 27 13.11 -5.90 -5.69
C GLY A 27 12.05 -5.46 -4.68
N PHE A 28 12.13 -5.97 -3.45
CA PHE A 28 11.24 -5.57 -2.35
C PHE A 28 12.00 -4.64 -1.39
N MET A 29 11.73 -3.34 -1.51
CA MET A 29 12.37 -2.29 -0.72
C MET A 29 11.37 -1.70 0.26
N THR A 30 11.64 -1.80 1.57
CA THR A 30 10.74 -1.28 2.61
C THR A 30 11.52 -0.84 3.84
N THR A 31 10.87 -0.11 4.75
CA THR A 31 11.50 0.30 6.01
C THR A 31 11.43 -0.85 7.01
N LEU A 32 12.56 -1.47 7.35
CA LEU A 32 12.64 -2.57 8.31
C LEU A 32 13.26 -2.15 9.65
N SER A 33 13.93 -1.01 9.69
CA SER A 33 14.64 -0.49 10.88
C SER A 33 13.89 0.65 11.56
N GLY A 34 14.22 0.88 12.85
CA GLY A 34 13.64 1.94 13.67
C GLY A 34 12.15 1.76 14.02
N PRO A 35 11.50 2.78 14.61
CA PRO A 35 10.09 2.69 15.06
C PRO A 35 9.07 2.45 13.95
N ALA A 36 9.43 2.71 12.70
CA ALA A 36 8.59 2.44 11.53
C ALA A 36 8.73 1.01 11.00
N GLY A 37 9.73 0.26 11.45
CA GLY A 37 10.02 -1.11 11.01
C GLY A 37 8.87 -2.10 11.23
N ILE A 38 7.96 -1.82 12.17
CA ILE A 38 6.78 -2.65 12.41
C ILE A 38 5.85 -2.70 11.18
N ILE A 39 5.73 -1.60 10.42
CA ILE A 39 4.95 -1.57 9.18
C ILE A 39 5.63 -2.44 8.13
N GLY A 40 6.93 -2.24 7.90
CA GLY A 40 7.69 -3.02 6.94
C GLY A 40 7.74 -4.50 7.25
N LYS A 41 7.79 -4.86 8.56
CA LYS A 41 7.69 -6.25 9.00
C LYS A 41 6.36 -6.88 8.55
N GLN A 42 5.23 -6.22 8.80
CA GLN A 42 3.92 -6.73 8.39
C GLN A 42 3.80 -6.87 6.87
N MET A 43 4.33 -5.90 6.11
CA MET A 43 4.36 -5.98 4.65
C MET A 43 5.22 -7.15 4.16
N LYS A 44 6.41 -7.35 4.73
CA LYS A 44 7.31 -8.45 4.39
C LYS A 44 6.70 -9.81 4.73
N ASP A 45 6.08 -9.96 5.90
CA ASP A 45 5.42 -11.20 6.33
C ASP A 45 4.28 -11.56 5.37
N ALA A 46 3.45 -10.59 4.98
CA ALA A 46 2.36 -10.82 4.05
C ALA A 46 2.82 -11.09 2.61
N PHE A 47 3.88 -10.42 2.16
CA PHE A 47 4.53 -10.71 0.89
C PHE A 47 5.04 -12.15 0.84
N GLN A 48 5.70 -12.61 1.92
CA GLN A 48 6.17 -13.99 2.04
C GLN A 48 5.01 -15.00 2.05
N LEU A 49 3.91 -14.70 2.77
CA LEU A 49 2.72 -15.56 2.74
C LEU A 49 2.11 -15.63 1.33
N GLY A 50 2.11 -14.51 0.61
CA GLY A 50 1.69 -14.49 -0.80
C GLY A 50 2.55 -15.38 -1.67
N LEU A 51 3.89 -15.33 -1.50
CA LEU A 51 4.83 -16.21 -2.21
C LEU A 51 4.57 -17.67 -1.89
N ASP A 52 4.36 -18.04 -0.63
CA ASP A 52 4.04 -19.43 -0.26
C ASP A 52 2.76 -19.92 -0.95
N HIS A 53 1.74 -19.05 -1.05
CA HIS A 53 0.47 -19.39 -1.68
C HIS A 53 0.54 -19.56 -3.21
N ILE A 54 1.58 -19.03 -3.86
CA ILE A 54 1.85 -19.22 -5.29
C ILE A 54 3.01 -20.19 -5.56
N GLY A 55 3.49 -20.92 -4.53
CA GLY A 55 4.60 -21.86 -4.65
C GLY A 55 5.95 -21.20 -4.91
N ASN A 56 6.16 -19.96 -4.48
CA ASN A 56 7.36 -19.14 -4.69
C ASN A 56 7.73 -18.94 -6.18
N ALA A 57 6.76 -19.04 -7.09
CA ALA A 57 6.94 -19.01 -8.53
C ALA A 57 5.92 -18.09 -9.18
N PHE A 58 6.28 -16.80 -9.41
CA PHE A 58 5.41 -15.85 -10.10
C PHE A 58 5.09 -16.31 -11.53
N GLY A 59 3.80 -16.39 -11.85
CA GLY A 59 3.36 -16.91 -13.14
C GLY A 59 3.73 -18.37 -13.40
N GLY A 60 4.14 -19.12 -12.37
CA GLY A 60 4.69 -20.47 -12.48
C GLY A 60 6.18 -20.49 -12.89
N MET A 61 6.83 -19.33 -13.02
CA MET A 61 8.23 -19.21 -13.42
C MET A 61 9.16 -19.20 -12.19
N GLU A 62 10.39 -19.69 -12.34
CA GLU A 62 11.40 -19.54 -11.30
C GLU A 62 11.52 -18.06 -10.89
N SER A 63 11.57 -17.80 -9.60
CA SER A 63 11.51 -16.43 -9.09
C SER A 63 12.56 -16.16 -8.03
N SER A 64 12.98 -14.90 -7.91
CA SER A 64 13.87 -14.44 -6.84
C SER A 64 13.45 -13.07 -6.34
N VAL A 65 13.63 -12.84 -5.03
CA VAL A 65 13.33 -11.56 -4.38
C VAL A 65 14.61 -11.00 -3.77
N ILE A 66 14.89 -9.74 -4.07
CA ILE A 66 15.99 -8.97 -3.49
C ILE A 66 15.39 -8.00 -2.47
N TYR A 67 15.65 -8.23 -1.18
CA TYR A 67 15.16 -7.37 -0.11
C TYR A 67 16.11 -6.21 0.16
N GLY A 68 15.54 -5.03 0.52
CA GLY A 68 16.28 -3.86 0.94
C GLY A 68 15.58 -3.10 2.06
N ASP A 69 16.36 -2.60 3.03
CA ASP A 69 15.89 -1.68 4.07
C ASP A 69 16.19 -0.24 3.67
N ASP A 70 15.16 0.54 3.37
CA ASP A 70 15.28 1.95 2.98
C ASP A 70 15.55 2.89 4.18
N GLN A 71 15.48 2.37 5.42
CA GLN A 71 15.71 3.11 6.66
C GLN A 71 14.87 4.40 6.78
N ARG A 72 13.80 4.52 5.98
CA ARG A 72 13.00 5.76 5.81
C ARG A 72 13.82 6.96 5.31
N LYS A 73 14.91 6.71 4.57
CA LYS A 73 15.81 7.74 4.03
C LYS A 73 15.73 7.77 2.50
N PRO A 74 15.37 8.93 1.89
CA PRO A 74 15.26 9.04 0.42
C PRO A 74 16.53 8.66 -0.33
N ASP A 75 17.71 9.00 0.21
CA ASP A 75 18.98 8.69 -0.44
C ASP A 75 19.31 7.19 -0.41
N VAL A 76 19.00 6.52 0.70
CA VAL A 76 19.13 5.05 0.80
C VAL A 76 18.15 4.38 -0.17
N ALA A 77 16.92 4.86 -0.25
CA ALA A 77 15.92 4.34 -1.20
C ALA A 77 16.40 4.48 -2.65
N LYS A 78 16.97 5.64 -3.04
CA LYS A 78 17.55 5.85 -4.38
C LYS A 78 18.69 4.88 -4.67
N GLN A 79 19.63 4.69 -3.73
CA GLN A 79 20.75 3.75 -3.87
C GLN A 79 20.26 2.31 -4.03
N LEU A 80 19.27 1.89 -3.23
CA LEU A 80 18.67 0.56 -3.33
C LEU A 80 17.96 0.37 -4.68
N ALA A 81 17.16 1.34 -5.12
CA ALA A 81 16.47 1.29 -6.40
C ALA A 81 17.48 1.20 -7.56
N ASP A 82 18.54 2.01 -7.54
CA ASP A 82 19.60 1.98 -8.56
C ASP A 82 20.29 0.62 -8.61
N LYS A 83 20.63 0.05 -7.45
CA LYS A 83 21.21 -1.29 -7.35
C LYS A 83 20.26 -2.37 -7.86
N MET A 84 18.97 -2.32 -7.51
CA MET A 84 17.95 -3.26 -7.96
C MET A 84 17.79 -3.21 -9.48
N VAL A 85 17.71 -2.01 -10.07
CA VAL A 85 17.56 -1.81 -11.51
C VAL A 85 18.82 -2.16 -12.27
N LYS A 86 19.96 -1.58 -11.93
CA LYS A 86 21.19 -1.70 -12.75
C LYS A 86 22.00 -2.97 -12.50
N LYS A 87 22.15 -3.34 -11.22
CA LYS A 87 22.97 -4.51 -10.86
C LYS A 87 22.17 -5.80 -10.89
N HIS A 88 20.97 -5.80 -10.27
CA HIS A 88 20.16 -7.02 -10.17
C HIS A 88 19.21 -7.21 -11.35
N GLN A 89 18.98 -6.15 -12.15
CA GLN A 89 18.10 -6.17 -13.32
C GLN A 89 16.72 -6.76 -12.96
N VAL A 90 16.10 -6.20 -11.90
CA VAL A 90 14.78 -6.66 -11.47
C VAL A 90 13.69 -6.22 -12.46
N HIS A 91 12.67 -7.04 -12.63
CA HIS A 91 11.51 -6.72 -13.46
C HIS A 91 10.54 -5.79 -12.73
N PHE A 92 10.49 -5.91 -11.40
CA PHE A 92 9.60 -5.14 -10.53
C PHE A 92 10.36 -4.57 -9.33
N VAL A 93 10.12 -3.30 -9.00
CA VAL A 93 10.50 -2.68 -7.72
C VAL A 93 9.22 -2.41 -6.94
N THR A 94 9.19 -2.75 -5.65
CA THR A 94 7.98 -2.63 -4.81
C THR A 94 8.31 -2.51 -3.32
N GLY A 95 7.27 -2.47 -2.45
CA GLY A 95 7.40 -2.52 -0.98
C GLY A 95 7.52 -1.15 -0.31
N ILE A 96 7.53 -0.04 -1.05
CA ILE A 96 7.80 1.30 -0.53
C ILE A 96 6.62 1.80 0.30
N ILE A 97 6.90 2.13 1.60
CA ILE A 97 5.90 2.63 2.53
C ILE A 97 5.63 4.13 2.34
N TRP A 98 6.69 4.94 2.20
CA TRP A 98 6.63 6.39 2.36
C TRP A 98 6.54 7.12 1.03
N SER A 99 5.61 8.06 0.93
CA SER A 99 5.38 8.81 -0.32
C SER A 99 6.57 9.64 -0.77
N ASN A 100 7.35 10.21 0.16
CA ASN A 100 8.58 10.93 -0.19
C ASN A 100 9.66 10.00 -0.79
N LEU A 101 9.74 8.75 -0.35
CA LEU A 101 10.64 7.74 -0.91
C LEU A 101 10.14 7.30 -2.29
N LEU A 102 8.84 7.04 -2.44
CA LEU A 102 8.26 6.69 -3.74
C LEU A 102 8.52 7.80 -4.78
N VAL A 103 8.26 9.06 -4.43
CA VAL A 103 8.53 10.21 -5.31
C VAL A 103 10.01 10.28 -5.71
N ALA A 104 10.92 9.97 -4.78
CA ALA A 104 12.36 10.01 -5.02
C ALA A 104 12.85 8.94 -6.02
N VAL A 105 12.21 7.75 -6.04
CA VAL A 105 12.61 6.64 -6.91
C VAL A 105 11.72 6.48 -8.16
N HIS A 106 10.56 7.14 -8.19
CA HIS A 106 9.58 7.01 -9.27
C HIS A 106 10.21 7.22 -10.66
N GLY A 107 10.80 8.39 -10.89
CA GLY A 107 11.40 8.69 -12.19
C GLY A 107 12.58 7.77 -12.57
N PRO A 108 13.56 7.53 -11.68
CA PRO A 108 14.65 6.60 -11.97
C PRO A 108 14.19 5.19 -12.32
N VAL A 109 13.21 4.64 -11.60
CA VAL A 109 12.71 3.28 -11.87
C VAL A 109 11.83 3.23 -13.11
N THR A 110 10.84 4.12 -13.23
CA THR A 110 9.86 4.06 -14.33
C THR A 110 10.43 4.41 -15.69
N ARG A 111 11.54 5.14 -15.76
CA ARG A 111 12.28 5.39 -17.02
C ARG A 111 13.24 4.26 -17.41
N SER A 112 13.48 3.33 -16.51
CA SER A 112 14.19 2.08 -16.83
C SER A 112 13.23 1.03 -17.38
N ASN A 113 13.76 -0.13 -17.73
CA ASN A 113 12.92 -1.25 -18.14
C ASN A 113 12.36 -2.05 -16.96
N THR A 114 11.92 -1.35 -15.88
CA THR A 114 11.44 -1.94 -14.62
C THR A 114 10.08 -1.35 -14.26
N PHE A 115 9.14 -2.18 -13.86
CA PHE A 115 7.88 -1.71 -13.30
C PHE A 115 8.05 -1.30 -11.83
N LEU A 116 7.51 -0.15 -11.47
CA LEU A 116 7.38 0.29 -10.08
C LEU A 116 5.94 0.02 -9.62
N ILE A 117 5.76 -0.91 -8.69
CA ILE A 117 4.43 -1.25 -8.17
C ILE A 117 4.35 -0.83 -6.71
N SER A 118 3.50 0.13 -6.41
CA SER A 118 3.27 0.54 -5.03
C SER A 118 2.27 -0.37 -4.34
N SER A 119 2.64 -0.87 -3.16
CA SER A 119 1.75 -1.58 -2.25
C SER A 119 1.39 -0.76 -0.99
N ASN A 120 1.71 0.54 -0.98
CA ASN A 120 1.29 1.46 0.07
C ASN A 120 1.29 2.92 -0.40
N ALA A 121 2.45 3.52 -0.69
CA ALA A 121 2.57 4.93 -1.02
C ALA A 121 1.81 5.30 -2.29
N GLY A 122 0.87 6.25 -2.20
CA GLY A 122 0.06 6.72 -3.33
C GLY A 122 0.06 8.24 -3.48
N PRO A 123 1.24 8.91 -3.60
CA PRO A 123 1.31 10.37 -3.60
C PRO A 123 0.60 11.00 -4.79
N SER A 124 -0.13 12.08 -4.55
CA SER A 124 -0.86 12.87 -5.55
C SER A 124 0.03 13.30 -6.73
N THR A 125 1.31 13.56 -6.44
CA THR A 125 2.29 14.00 -7.45
C THR A 125 2.55 12.97 -8.55
N VAL A 126 2.32 11.68 -8.32
CA VAL A 126 2.49 10.62 -9.34
C VAL A 126 1.15 10.12 -9.91
N ALA A 127 0.04 10.50 -9.30
CA ALA A 127 -1.29 10.12 -9.79
C ALA A 127 -1.76 10.96 -10.98
N GLY A 128 -1.37 12.25 -11.03
CA GLY A 128 -1.72 13.18 -12.10
C GLY A 128 -0.64 13.30 -13.18
N ARG A 129 -0.13 14.50 -13.40
CA ARG A 129 0.81 14.85 -14.51
C ARG A 129 2.09 14.02 -14.58
N ARG A 130 2.48 13.36 -13.52
CA ARG A 130 3.66 12.48 -13.47
C ARG A 130 3.31 11.00 -13.52
N CYS A 131 2.09 10.64 -13.94
CA CYS A 131 1.72 9.26 -14.18
C CYS A 131 2.67 8.61 -15.21
N SER A 132 2.83 7.30 -15.13
CA SER A 132 3.77 6.56 -15.96
C SER A 132 3.22 5.19 -16.32
N ASN A 133 3.43 4.78 -17.58
CA ASN A 133 3.09 3.44 -18.06
C ASN A 133 3.77 2.30 -17.29
N ASN A 134 4.88 2.59 -16.60
CA ASN A 134 5.63 1.62 -15.79
C ASN A 134 5.35 1.76 -14.29
N PHE A 135 4.34 2.54 -13.89
CA PHE A 135 3.90 2.66 -12.50
C PHE A 135 2.51 2.06 -12.31
N PHE A 136 2.32 1.26 -11.26
CA PHE A 136 1.03 0.76 -10.81
C PHE A 136 0.92 0.90 -9.28
N SER A 137 -0.30 1.08 -8.79
CA SER A 137 -0.59 1.03 -7.35
C SER A 137 -1.61 -0.08 -7.09
N VAL A 138 -1.30 -1.00 -6.18
CA VAL A 138 -2.26 -1.96 -5.64
C VAL A 138 -2.78 -1.53 -4.27
N SER A 139 -2.57 -0.28 -3.88
CA SER A 139 -3.01 0.30 -2.61
C SER A 139 -4.16 1.30 -2.79
N TRP A 140 -3.83 2.55 -2.89
CA TRP A 140 -4.74 3.71 -3.02
C TRP A 140 -3.98 4.90 -3.61
N GLN A 141 -4.69 5.96 -3.96
CA GLN A 141 -4.15 7.31 -4.02
C GLN A 141 -4.36 7.96 -2.63
N ASN A 142 -3.37 8.68 -2.12
CA ASN A 142 -3.32 9.12 -0.71
C ASN A 142 -4.56 9.89 -0.25
N ASP A 143 -5.14 10.73 -1.09
CA ASP A 143 -6.30 11.57 -0.73
C ASP A 143 -7.57 10.74 -0.51
N GLN A 144 -7.74 9.62 -1.22
CA GLN A 144 -9.00 8.87 -1.25
C GLN A 144 -9.49 8.40 0.12
N THR A 145 -8.60 7.89 0.96
CA THR A 145 -8.97 7.42 2.31
C THR A 145 -9.48 8.57 3.19
N PRO A 146 -8.78 9.72 3.29
CA PRO A 146 -9.28 10.86 4.03
C PRO A 146 -10.43 11.60 3.32
N GLU A 147 -10.60 11.50 2.00
CA GLU A 147 -11.82 11.95 1.31
C GLU A 147 -13.07 11.25 1.86
N ALA A 148 -12.97 9.94 2.07
CA ALA A 148 -14.05 9.17 2.70
C ALA A 148 -14.32 9.67 4.13
N MET A 149 -13.29 10.03 4.91
CA MET A 149 -13.49 10.62 6.23
C MET A 149 -14.10 12.03 6.12
N GLY A 150 -13.64 12.87 5.19
CA GLY A 150 -14.22 14.20 4.96
C GLY A 150 -15.69 14.14 4.63
N LYS A 151 -16.09 13.17 3.77
CA LYS A 151 -17.51 12.91 3.46
C LYS A 151 -18.28 12.45 4.69
N TYR A 152 -17.74 11.51 5.47
CA TYR A 152 -18.38 11.04 6.70
C TYR A 152 -18.59 12.19 7.70
N LEU A 153 -17.58 13.03 7.93
CA LEU A 153 -17.69 14.20 8.82
C LEU A 153 -18.77 15.19 8.35
N GLN A 154 -18.84 15.44 7.05
CA GLN A 154 -19.84 16.30 6.42
C GLN A 154 -21.25 15.75 6.60
N ASP A 155 -21.46 14.48 6.25
CA ASP A 155 -22.76 13.81 6.28
C ASP A 155 -23.32 13.69 7.73
N ASN A 156 -22.43 13.56 8.72
CA ASN A 156 -22.79 13.50 10.14
C ASN A 156 -22.87 14.86 10.83
N GLY A 157 -22.80 15.95 10.07
CA GLY A 157 -23.04 17.30 10.58
C GLY A 157 -21.98 17.82 11.56
N ILE A 158 -20.76 17.30 11.51
CA ILE A 158 -19.65 17.84 12.30
C ILE A 158 -19.38 19.27 11.85
N LYS A 159 -19.48 20.24 12.76
CA LYS A 159 -19.40 21.67 12.40
C LYS A 159 -17.98 22.22 12.35
N ASN A 160 -17.07 21.62 13.13
CA ASN A 160 -15.72 22.12 13.32
C ASN A 160 -14.75 20.96 13.53
N VAL A 161 -13.65 20.90 12.77
CA VAL A 161 -12.64 19.86 12.85
C VAL A 161 -11.23 20.45 13.00
N TYR A 162 -10.41 19.82 13.84
CA TYR A 162 -8.98 20.08 13.90
C TYR A 162 -8.23 19.02 13.06
N LEU A 163 -7.31 19.44 12.19
CA LEU A 163 -6.59 18.59 11.26
C LEU A 163 -5.11 18.46 11.63
N MET A 164 -4.59 17.24 11.74
CA MET A 164 -3.18 17.01 12.05
C MET A 164 -2.57 15.88 11.22
N ALA A 165 -1.40 16.13 10.64
CA ALA A 165 -0.62 15.13 9.91
C ALA A 165 0.89 15.43 9.96
N PRO A 166 1.79 14.46 9.71
CA PRO A 166 3.21 14.74 9.60
C PRO A 166 3.55 15.49 8.31
N ASN A 167 4.55 16.38 8.40
CA ASN A 167 4.97 17.25 7.30
C ASN A 167 5.79 16.49 6.24
N TYR A 168 5.11 15.79 5.36
CA TYR A 168 5.67 15.17 4.16
C TYR A 168 4.55 14.98 3.12
N GLN A 169 4.85 14.45 1.92
CA GLN A 169 3.90 14.40 0.82
C GLN A 169 2.55 13.78 1.23
N ALA A 170 2.57 12.57 1.86
CA ALA A 170 1.31 11.94 2.25
C ALA A 170 0.55 12.74 3.32
N GLY A 171 1.22 13.39 4.27
CA GLY A 171 0.53 14.22 5.27
C GLY A 171 -0.22 15.40 4.64
N LYS A 172 0.37 16.00 3.60
CA LYS A 172 -0.28 17.08 2.84
C LYS A 172 -1.48 16.55 2.05
N ASP A 173 -1.31 15.42 1.37
CA ASP A 173 -2.37 14.75 0.62
C ASP A 173 -3.54 14.36 1.54
N MET A 174 -3.24 13.82 2.74
CA MET A 174 -4.25 13.41 3.71
C MET A 174 -5.14 14.56 4.19
N LEU A 175 -4.55 15.72 4.53
CA LEU A 175 -5.35 16.85 4.97
C LEU A 175 -6.14 17.47 3.81
N ALA A 176 -5.56 17.55 2.62
CA ALA A 176 -6.26 17.99 1.41
C ALA A 176 -7.43 17.08 1.06
N GLY A 177 -7.29 15.76 1.26
CA GLY A 177 -8.37 14.79 1.04
C GLY A 177 -9.57 15.05 1.95
N VAL A 178 -9.36 15.27 3.26
CA VAL A 178 -10.47 15.63 4.15
C VAL A 178 -11.18 16.90 3.67
N GLU A 179 -10.41 17.96 3.40
CA GLU A 179 -10.93 19.27 2.98
C GLU A 179 -11.69 19.23 1.63
N ARG A 180 -11.49 18.20 0.80
CA ARG A 180 -12.19 18.08 -0.48
C ARG A 180 -13.69 17.81 -0.32
N TYR A 181 -14.08 17.08 0.71
CA TYR A 181 -15.49 16.74 0.98
C TYR A 181 -16.06 17.43 2.21
N TYR A 182 -15.22 17.83 3.15
CA TYR A 182 -15.67 18.51 4.36
C TYR A 182 -15.82 20.01 4.13
N GLN A 183 -17.02 20.53 4.35
CA GLN A 183 -17.40 21.94 4.15
C GLN A 183 -17.58 22.69 5.49
N GLY A 184 -17.39 22.03 6.63
CA GLY A 184 -17.41 22.66 7.94
C GLY A 184 -16.18 23.53 8.21
N SER A 185 -16.12 24.15 9.38
CA SER A 185 -14.97 24.98 9.76
C SER A 185 -13.76 24.13 10.17
N VAL A 186 -12.56 24.61 9.89
CA VAL A 186 -11.30 24.02 10.35
C VAL A 186 -10.73 24.90 11.46
N SER A 187 -10.80 24.45 12.72
CA SER A 187 -10.31 25.20 13.90
C SER A 187 -8.80 25.22 14.03
N GLY A 188 -8.10 24.34 13.31
CA GLY A 188 -6.65 24.32 13.24
C GLY A 188 -6.17 23.27 12.25
N LYS A 189 -5.01 23.57 11.61
CA LYS A 189 -4.36 22.68 10.64
C LYS A 189 -2.87 22.64 10.94
N VAL A 190 -2.39 21.48 11.44
CA VAL A 190 -1.02 21.36 11.95
C VAL A 190 -0.27 20.24 11.24
N PHE A 191 0.95 20.57 10.80
CA PHE A 191 1.91 19.61 10.28
C PHE A 191 3.02 19.37 11.31
N THR A 192 3.07 18.14 11.85
CA THR A 192 4.07 17.71 12.83
C THR A 192 5.36 17.25 12.14
N LYS A 193 6.45 17.12 12.89
CA LYS A 193 7.68 16.51 12.35
C LYS A 193 7.46 15.03 12.02
N LEU A 194 7.92 14.59 10.83
CA LEU A 194 7.87 13.17 10.49
C LEU A 194 8.76 12.35 11.45
N GLY A 195 8.13 11.42 12.20
CA GLY A 195 8.79 10.64 13.24
C GLY A 195 8.71 11.27 14.64
N GLN A 196 7.87 12.29 14.84
CA GLN A 196 7.63 12.92 16.15
C GLN A 196 7.13 11.88 17.15
N LYS A 197 7.56 12.04 18.43
CA LYS A 197 7.19 11.14 19.52
C LYS A 197 6.42 11.86 20.63
N ASP A 198 6.63 13.15 20.78
CA ASP A 198 5.98 13.99 21.76
C ASP A 198 5.03 14.98 21.06
N PHE A 199 3.77 14.98 21.49
CA PHE A 199 2.68 15.77 20.91
C PHE A 199 2.03 16.71 21.93
N GLN A 200 2.65 16.94 23.09
CA GLN A 200 2.06 17.75 24.18
C GLN A 200 1.77 19.19 23.74
N ALA A 201 2.66 19.80 22.96
CA ALA A 201 2.48 21.15 22.44
C ALA A 201 1.28 21.22 21.46
N GLU A 202 1.22 20.27 20.52
CA GLU A 202 0.12 20.20 19.56
C GLU A 202 -1.21 19.89 20.22
N ILE A 203 -1.23 19.01 21.23
CA ILE A 203 -2.43 18.69 22.01
C ILE A 203 -2.90 19.90 22.83
N SER A 204 -1.99 20.69 23.40
CA SER A 204 -2.34 21.93 24.08
C SER A 204 -2.98 22.95 23.14
N THR A 205 -2.40 23.13 21.94
CA THR A 205 -2.94 24.02 20.89
C THR A 205 -4.31 23.52 20.40
N LEU A 206 -4.45 22.21 20.18
CA LEU A 206 -5.71 21.58 19.80
C LEU A 206 -6.79 21.82 20.85
N ARG A 207 -6.48 21.64 22.14
CA ARG A 207 -7.42 21.91 23.24
C ARG A 207 -7.87 23.38 23.26
N ALA A 208 -6.93 24.30 23.09
CA ALA A 208 -7.22 25.75 23.07
C ALA A 208 -8.12 26.17 21.90
N SER A 209 -8.08 25.43 20.77
CA SER A 209 -8.94 25.68 19.59
C SER A 209 -10.38 25.19 19.75
N ASN A 210 -10.70 24.47 20.83
CA ASN A 210 -12.02 23.93 21.15
C ASN A 210 -12.72 23.27 19.95
N PRO A 211 -12.14 22.24 19.32
CA PRO A 211 -12.70 21.62 18.13
C PRO A 211 -13.90 20.74 18.46
N GLY A 212 -14.86 20.64 17.53
CA GLY A 212 -15.95 19.67 17.61
C GLY A 212 -15.50 18.23 17.34
N ALA A 213 -14.39 18.07 16.61
CA ALA A 213 -13.76 16.79 16.32
C ALA A 213 -12.29 16.96 15.92
N VAL A 214 -11.53 15.88 15.93
CA VAL A 214 -10.13 15.83 15.47
C VAL A 214 -9.99 14.77 14.38
N PHE A 215 -9.40 15.15 13.24
CA PHE A 215 -8.87 14.19 12.28
C PHE A 215 -7.36 14.13 12.38
N VAL A 216 -6.83 12.90 12.50
CA VAL A 216 -5.39 12.69 12.58
C VAL A 216 -4.90 11.60 11.61
N PHE A 217 -3.81 11.90 10.94
CA PHE A 217 -2.99 10.95 10.22
C PHE A 217 -1.61 10.90 10.86
N GLN A 218 -1.33 9.85 11.66
CA GLN A 218 -0.04 9.61 12.31
C GLN A 218 0.28 8.11 12.24
N PRO A 219 0.91 7.60 11.16
CA PRO A 219 1.08 6.16 10.95
C PRO A 219 2.13 5.54 11.88
N GLY A 220 1.88 4.28 12.29
CA GLY A 220 2.80 3.46 13.08
C GLY A 220 3.07 4.03 14.47
N GLY A 221 4.34 4.09 14.89
CA GLY A 221 4.74 4.54 16.23
C GLY A 221 4.34 5.98 16.56
N MET A 222 4.21 6.86 15.57
CA MET A 222 3.68 8.22 15.78
C MET A 222 2.24 8.17 16.28
N GLY A 223 1.40 7.35 15.66
CA GLY A 223 0.00 7.18 16.06
C GLY A 223 -0.14 6.59 17.46
N ILE A 224 0.67 5.60 17.80
CA ILE A 224 0.69 5.03 19.16
C ILE A 224 0.95 6.13 20.19
N ASN A 225 1.97 6.97 19.97
CA ASN A 225 2.33 8.04 20.89
C ASN A 225 1.24 9.11 20.96
N PHE A 226 0.71 9.53 19.80
CA PHE A 226 -0.35 10.55 19.76
C PHE A 226 -1.61 10.10 20.52
N VAL A 227 -2.14 8.91 20.23
CA VAL A 227 -3.37 8.40 20.85
C VAL A 227 -3.20 8.25 22.37
N LYS A 228 -2.05 7.75 22.83
CA LYS A 228 -1.75 7.69 24.29
C LYS A 228 -1.74 9.06 24.94
N GLN A 229 -1.07 10.05 24.34
CA GLN A 229 -1.00 11.40 24.85
C GLN A 229 -2.36 12.13 24.77
N TYR A 230 -3.14 11.88 23.71
CA TYR A 230 -4.51 12.37 23.55
C TYR A 230 -5.43 11.88 24.69
N LYS A 231 -5.32 10.58 25.05
CA LYS A 231 -6.03 10.01 26.20
C LYS A 231 -5.54 10.60 27.53
N GLN A 232 -4.22 10.69 27.73
CA GLN A 232 -3.63 11.27 28.94
C GLN A 232 -4.06 12.72 29.16
N ALA A 233 -4.26 13.47 28.07
CA ALA A 233 -4.79 14.82 28.11
C ALA A 233 -6.29 14.88 28.44
N GLY A 234 -7.00 13.76 28.64
CA GLY A 234 -8.42 13.71 28.94
C GLY A 234 -9.33 14.06 27.74
N LEU A 235 -8.80 14.04 26.52
CA LEU A 235 -9.56 14.35 25.30
C LEU A 235 -10.31 13.14 24.74
N MET A 236 -9.85 11.92 25.02
CA MET A 236 -10.53 10.73 24.56
C MET A 236 -11.91 10.60 25.22
N GLY A 237 -12.97 10.52 24.41
CA GLY A 237 -14.35 10.50 24.87
C GLY A 237 -14.99 11.88 25.03
N SER A 238 -14.22 12.97 25.13
CA SER A 238 -14.74 14.34 25.19
C SER A 238 -14.71 15.06 23.83
N VAL A 239 -13.68 14.79 23.02
CA VAL A 239 -13.57 15.26 21.64
C VAL A 239 -13.42 14.04 20.73
N PRO A 240 -14.33 13.81 19.78
CA PRO A 240 -14.25 12.67 18.87
C PRO A 240 -12.94 12.65 18.07
N LEU A 241 -12.28 11.48 18.04
CA LEU A 241 -11.05 11.27 17.29
C LEU A 241 -11.34 10.42 16.05
N TYR A 242 -11.12 10.98 14.89
CA TYR A 242 -11.22 10.32 13.58
C TYR A 242 -9.84 10.14 12.97
N THR A 243 -9.62 9.02 12.29
CA THR A 243 -8.28 8.68 11.83
C THR A 243 -8.25 8.15 10.39
N ALA A 244 -7.09 8.33 9.77
CA ALA A 244 -6.66 7.51 8.65
C ALA A 244 -5.27 6.95 8.98
N PHE A 245 -5.05 5.62 8.83
CA PHE A 245 -3.77 4.94 9.04
C PHE A 245 -3.12 5.11 10.43
N THR A 246 -3.86 5.56 11.42
CA THR A 246 -3.35 5.84 12.78
C THR A 246 -3.74 4.75 13.76
N VAL A 247 -5.01 4.31 13.70
CA VAL A 247 -5.55 3.22 14.52
C VAL A 247 -5.87 2.03 13.63
N ASP A 248 -5.07 0.98 13.76
CA ASP A 248 -5.15 -0.26 12.97
C ASP A 248 -4.42 -1.41 13.67
N ALA A 249 -4.30 -2.56 13.00
CA ALA A 249 -3.62 -3.74 13.55
C ALA A 249 -2.12 -3.52 13.86
N VAL A 250 -1.48 -2.45 13.37
CA VAL A 250 -0.10 -2.09 13.74
C VAL A 250 -0.07 -1.42 15.11
N SER A 251 -1.04 -0.56 15.41
CA SER A 251 -1.06 0.27 16.62
C SER A 251 -1.90 -0.33 17.75
N LEU A 252 -2.96 -1.05 17.42
CA LEU A 252 -3.94 -1.62 18.37
C LEU A 252 -3.32 -2.51 19.47
N PRO A 253 -2.29 -3.36 19.20
CA PRO A 253 -1.66 -4.15 20.27
C PRO A 253 -1.03 -3.29 21.39
N ALA A 254 -0.58 -2.07 21.05
CA ALA A 254 0.01 -1.13 21.99
C ALA A 254 -1.01 -0.14 22.60
N LEU A 255 -2.12 0.09 21.93
CA LEU A 255 -3.19 1.03 22.34
C LEU A 255 -4.26 0.36 23.18
N LYS A 256 -4.61 -0.89 22.84
CA LYS A 256 -5.65 -1.69 23.54
C LYS A 256 -6.94 -0.88 23.75
N ASP A 257 -7.49 -0.90 24.95
CA ASP A 257 -8.73 -0.18 25.32
C ASP A 257 -8.65 1.35 25.12
N SER A 258 -7.45 1.88 24.88
CA SER A 258 -7.28 3.32 24.62
C SER A 258 -7.76 3.76 23.23
N ALA A 259 -7.98 2.80 22.32
CA ALA A 259 -8.41 3.10 20.96
C ALA A 259 -9.79 2.50 20.63
N VAL A 260 -10.43 1.75 21.54
CA VAL A 260 -11.77 1.19 21.32
C VAL A 260 -12.76 2.34 21.10
N GLY A 261 -13.59 2.20 20.06
CA GLY A 261 -14.54 3.23 19.61
C GLY A 261 -13.96 4.31 18.67
N VAL A 262 -12.65 4.32 18.45
CA VAL A 262 -12.07 5.25 17.47
C VAL A 262 -12.45 4.85 16.06
N LEU A 263 -13.00 5.80 15.31
CA LEU A 263 -13.39 5.60 13.91
C LEU A 263 -12.26 5.96 12.95
N GLY A 264 -12.19 5.21 11.86
CA GLY A 264 -11.21 5.46 10.79
C GLY A 264 -11.70 4.98 9.44
N THR A 265 -11.23 5.60 8.38
CA THR A 265 -11.53 5.16 7.01
C THR A 265 -10.38 4.36 6.40
N GLN A 266 -10.72 3.36 5.58
CA GLN A 266 -9.74 2.53 4.87
C GLN A 266 -10.41 1.71 3.76
N THR A 267 -9.60 1.13 2.87
CA THR A 267 -10.05 0.24 1.78
C THR A 267 -10.21 -1.21 2.19
N TRP A 268 -9.78 -1.57 3.39
CA TRP A 268 -9.72 -2.94 3.86
C TRP A 268 -9.88 -3.05 5.38
N SER A 269 -10.44 -4.17 5.84
CA SER A 269 -10.47 -4.59 7.25
C SER A 269 -10.43 -6.13 7.32
N PRO A 270 -9.95 -6.72 8.43
CA PRO A 270 -9.84 -8.19 8.55
C PRO A 270 -11.16 -8.93 8.35
N ASP A 271 -12.30 -8.29 8.64
CA ASP A 271 -13.65 -8.85 8.54
C ASP A 271 -14.29 -8.71 7.15
N LEU A 272 -13.55 -8.23 6.15
CA LEU A 272 -14.07 -8.08 4.78
C LEU A 272 -14.47 -9.45 4.22
N ASP A 273 -15.77 -9.54 3.81
CA ASP A 273 -16.38 -10.81 3.42
C ASP A 273 -16.07 -11.18 1.95
N ASN A 274 -14.88 -11.73 1.73
CA ASN A 274 -14.57 -12.46 0.50
C ASN A 274 -13.64 -13.65 0.76
N PRO A 275 -13.65 -14.68 -0.10
CA PRO A 275 -12.89 -15.91 0.14
C PRO A 275 -11.37 -15.69 0.22
N VAL A 276 -10.83 -14.78 -0.59
CA VAL A 276 -9.39 -14.46 -0.62
C VAL A 276 -8.98 -13.83 0.70
N ASN A 277 -9.77 -12.85 1.20
CA ASN A 277 -9.52 -12.20 2.48
C ASN A 277 -9.61 -13.18 3.65
N LYS A 278 -10.66 -13.99 3.71
CA LYS A 278 -10.83 -15.01 4.77
C LYS A 278 -9.63 -15.95 4.83
N ARG A 279 -9.16 -16.43 3.66
CA ARG A 279 -7.96 -17.27 3.58
C ARG A 279 -6.72 -16.52 4.04
N PHE A 280 -6.51 -15.29 3.55
CA PHE A 280 -5.37 -14.46 3.92
C PHE A 280 -5.29 -14.23 5.42
N VAL A 281 -6.37 -13.75 6.04
CA VAL A 281 -6.42 -13.43 7.49
C VAL A 281 -6.18 -14.69 8.34
N ARG A 282 -6.84 -15.81 8.01
CA ARG A 282 -6.66 -17.09 8.70
C ARG A 282 -5.20 -17.57 8.63
N ASP A 283 -4.63 -17.64 7.42
CA ASP A 283 -3.31 -18.22 7.21
C ASP A 283 -2.20 -17.30 7.73
N PHE A 284 -2.40 -15.96 7.65
CA PHE A 284 -1.50 -14.99 8.24
C PHE A 284 -1.46 -15.11 9.78
N ARG A 285 -2.63 -15.15 10.43
CA ARG A 285 -2.71 -15.34 11.89
C ARG A 285 -2.07 -16.67 12.32
N LYS A 286 -2.32 -17.75 11.60
CA LYS A 286 -1.74 -19.07 11.86
C LYS A 286 -0.21 -19.04 11.75
N LYS A 287 0.35 -18.38 10.72
CA LYS A 287 1.79 -18.38 10.45
C LYS A 287 2.57 -17.41 11.35
N TYR A 288 2.01 -16.23 11.62
CA TYR A 288 2.75 -15.15 12.29
C TYR A 288 2.24 -14.81 13.70
N GLY A 289 1.09 -15.33 14.12
CA GLY A 289 0.58 -15.18 15.49
C GLY A 289 -0.05 -13.83 15.81
N TYR A 290 -0.35 -12.99 14.81
CA TYR A 290 -0.98 -11.68 15.00
C TYR A 290 -1.95 -11.32 13.87
N ILE A 291 -2.83 -10.33 14.11
CA ILE A 291 -3.82 -9.87 13.13
C ILE A 291 -3.11 -9.05 12.04
N PRO A 292 -3.31 -9.35 10.74
CA PRO A 292 -2.74 -8.55 9.66
C PRO A 292 -3.34 -7.15 9.63
N SER A 293 -2.52 -6.17 9.21
CA SER A 293 -2.98 -4.81 8.90
C SER A 293 -3.36 -4.68 7.42
N PHE A 294 -3.94 -3.53 7.05
CA PHE A 294 -4.15 -3.18 5.64
C PHE A 294 -2.81 -3.09 4.86
N TYR A 295 -1.69 -2.71 5.51
CA TYR A 295 -0.35 -2.78 4.91
C TYR A 295 0.02 -4.21 4.52
N ALA A 296 -0.30 -5.17 5.38
CA ALA A 296 -0.11 -6.59 5.11
C ALA A 296 -1.01 -7.06 3.96
N ALA A 297 -2.31 -6.71 3.99
CA ALA A 297 -3.26 -7.11 2.94
C ALA A 297 -2.82 -6.64 1.55
N GLN A 298 -2.38 -5.39 1.42
CA GLN A 298 -1.90 -4.84 0.15
C GLN A 298 -0.60 -5.50 -0.33
N SER A 299 0.27 -5.87 0.58
CA SER A 299 1.52 -6.55 0.24
C SER A 299 1.27 -8.01 -0.19
N TYR A 300 0.24 -8.66 0.35
CA TYR A 300 -0.26 -9.93 -0.13
C TYR A 300 -0.91 -9.80 -1.53
N ASP A 301 -1.77 -8.79 -1.70
CA ASP A 301 -2.42 -8.48 -2.99
C ASP A 301 -1.40 -8.18 -4.09
N LEU A 302 -0.28 -7.52 -3.74
CA LEU A 302 0.83 -7.27 -4.66
C LEU A 302 1.38 -8.56 -5.28
N VAL A 303 1.59 -9.60 -4.47
CA VAL A 303 2.05 -10.91 -4.98
C VAL A 303 1.01 -11.50 -5.93
N ARG A 304 -0.26 -11.45 -5.55
CA ARG A 304 -1.37 -11.93 -6.37
C ARG A 304 -1.48 -11.18 -7.69
N PHE A 305 -1.27 -9.87 -7.66
CA PHE A 305 -1.28 -9.01 -8.83
C PHE A 305 -0.15 -9.37 -9.82
N ILE A 306 1.09 -9.46 -9.34
CA ILE A 306 2.24 -9.81 -10.18
C ILE A 306 2.05 -11.23 -10.77
N ASP A 307 1.70 -12.21 -9.94
CA ASP A 307 1.48 -13.60 -10.37
C ASP A 307 0.41 -13.70 -11.47
N HIS A 308 -0.74 -13.07 -11.24
CA HIS A 308 -1.85 -13.04 -12.19
C HIS A 308 -1.45 -12.37 -13.50
N SER A 309 -0.83 -11.20 -13.43
CA SER A 309 -0.44 -10.44 -14.63
C SER A 309 0.55 -11.20 -15.50
N ILE A 310 1.52 -11.90 -14.89
CA ILE A 310 2.48 -12.74 -15.65
C ILE A 310 1.78 -13.92 -16.31
N ARG A 311 0.81 -14.56 -15.62
CA ARG A 311 0.02 -15.66 -16.21
C ARG A 311 -0.81 -15.19 -17.40
N VAL A 312 -1.47 -14.04 -17.29
CA VAL A 312 -2.30 -13.46 -18.35
C VAL A 312 -1.44 -13.05 -19.56
N ALA A 313 -0.26 -12.48 -19.31
CA ALA A 313 0.67 -12.07 -20.34
C ALA A 313 1.42 -13.26 -21.02
N GLY A 314 1.37 -14.44 -20.41
CA GLY A 314 2.13 -15.61 -20.86
C GLY A 314 3.64 -15.55 -20.55
N GLY A 315 4.08 -14.65 -19.66
CA GLY A 315 5.49 -14.48 -19.28
C GLY A 315 5.86 -13.05 -18.97
N ILE A 316 7.18 -12.75 -18.96
CA ILE A 316 7.74 -11.43 -18.65
C ILE A 316 8.54 -10.81 -19.81
N SER A 317 8.77 -11.54 -20.87
CA SER A 317 9.61 -11.13 -22.02
C SER A 317 8.94 -10.03 -22.84
N ASP A 318 7.62 -10.15 -23.09
CA ASP A 318 6.81 -9.11 -23.74
C ASP A 318 6.29 -8.13 -22.68
N ARG A 319 6.94 -6.98 -22.59
CA ARG A 319 6.61 -5.94 -21.60
C ARG A 319 5.31 -5.22 -21.87
N ASP A 320 4.93 -5.11 -23.13
CA ASP A 320 3.67 -4.44 -23.49
C ASP A 320 2.49 -5.36 -23.17
N ALA A 321 2.59 -6.66 -23.52
CA ALA A 321 1.61 -7.66 -23.10
C ALA A 321 1.50 -7.73 -21.55
N LEU A 322 2.63 -7.67 -20.83
CA LEU A 322 2.62 -7.66 -19.36
C LEU A 322 1.95 -6.39 -18.80
N ARG A 323 2.21 -5.24 -19.38
CA ARG A 323 1.56 -3.98 -19.00
C ARG A 323 0.06 -4.02 -19.22
N ASP A 324 -0.35 -4.54 -20.37
CA ASP A 324 -1.78 -4.66 -20.70
C ASP A 324 -2.48 -5.66 -19.78
N ALA A 325 -1.83 -6.77 -19.45
CA ALA A 325 -2.33 -7.72 -18.45
C ALA A 325 -2.48 -7.05 -17.06
N MET A 326 -1.53 -6.20 -16.64
CA MET A 326 -1.61 -5.43 -15.40
C MET A 326 -2.79 -4.45 -15.41
N ARG A 327 -3.05 -3.77 -16.53
CA ARG A 327 -4.17 -2.82 -16.70
C ARG A 327 -5.54 -3.48 -16.59
N LEU A 328 -5.67 -4.72 -17.05
CA LEU A 328 -6.92 -5.47 -16.95
C LEU A 328 -7.36 -5.66 -15.49
N GLY A 329 -6.42 -5.66 -14.53
CA GLY A 329 -6.75 -5.95 -13.14
C GLY A 329 -7.32 -7.36 -12.97
N GLY A 330 -8.46 -7.49 -12.25
CA GLY A 330 -9.19 -8.76 -12.16
C GLY A 330 -8.47 -9.88 -11.39
N TYR A 331 -7.38 -9.58 -10.72
CA TYR A 331 -6.66 -10.56 -9.90
C TYR A 331 -7.39 -10.86 -8.57
N PRO A 332 -7.24 -12.07 -8.01
CA PRO A 332 -7.88 -12.43 -6.75
C PRO A 332 -7.29 -11.63 -5.58
N SER A 333 -7.94 -10.52 -5.21
CA SER A 333 -7.50 -9.60 -4.16
C SER A 333 -8.26 -9.84 -2.84
N THR A 334 -7.64 -9.46 -1.72
CA THR A 334 -8.28 -9.40 -0.40
C THR A 334 -9.42 -8.38 -0.35
N ARG A 335 -9.51 -7.48 -1.33
CA ARG A 335 -10.51 -6.41 -1.46
C ARG A 335 -11.53 -6.68 -2.58
N GLY A 336 -11.54 -7.86 -3.17
CA GLY A 336 -12.40 -8.23 -4.29
C GLY A 336 -11.78 -7.88 -5.65
N ASN A 337 -12.61 -7.65 -6.65
CA ASN A 337 -12.14 -7.32 -8.00
C ASN A 337 -11.73 -5.85 -8.09
N LEU A 338 -10.43 -5.61 -8.18
CA LEU A 338 -9.91 -4.27 -8.38
C LEU A 338 -9.83 -3.95 -9.88
N LYS A 339 -10.29 -2.75 -10.25
CA LYS A 339 -10.10 -2.12 -11.55
C LYS A 339 -9.08 -1.00 -11.41
N PHE A 340 -8.42 -0.65 -12.50
CA PHE A 340 -7.50 0.47 -12.53
C PHE A 340 -8.07 1.65 -13.30
N ASN A 341 -7.79 2.85 -12.82
CA ASN A 341 -8.02 4.08 -13.56
C ASN A 341 -6.89 4.29 -14.60
N ASN A 342 -7.05 5.25 -15.53
CA ASN A 342 -6.07 5.54 -16.57
C ASN A 342 -4.66 5.86 -16.05
N ASN A 343 -4.52 6.27 -14.80
CA ASN A 343 -3.25 6.54 -14.12
C ASN A 343 -2.71 5.33 -13.33
N HIS A 344 -3.32 4.14 -13.50
CA HIS A 344 -2.97 2.89 -12.83
C HIS A 344 -3.12 2.90 -11.29
N PHE A 345 -3.97 3.79 -10.76
CA PHE A 345 -4.46 3.69 -9.39
C PHE A 345 -5.76 2.91 -9.33
N PRO A 346 -6.05 2.17 -8.24
CA PRO A 346 -7.23 1.32 -8.18
C PRO A 346 -8.52 2.13 -8.00
N ILE A 347 -9.58 1.64 -8.64
CA ILE A 347 -10.97 2.00 -8.36
C ILE A 347 -11.48 0.96 -7.38
N GLN A 348 -11.92 1.38 -6.18
CA GLN A 348 -12.24 0.47 -5.08
C GLN A 348 -13.19 1.10 -4.06
N ASN A 349 -13.67 0.26 -3.12
CA ASN A 349 -14.51 0.73 -2.03
C ASN A 349 -13.68 1.34 -0.89
N PHE A 350 -14.30 2.28 -0.17
CA PHE A 350 -13.75 2.89 1.05
C PHE A 350 -14.76 2.74 2.18
N TYR A 351 -14.29 2.18 3.28
CA TYR A 351 -15.10 1.78 4.42
C TYR A 351 -14.82 2.67 5.62
N LEU A 352 -15.86 2.97 6.40
CA LEU A 352 -15.74 3.42 7.78
C LEU A 352 -15.55 2.19 8.65
N ARG A 353 -14.57 2.25 9.54
CA ARG A 353 -14.24 1.15 10.46
C ARG A 353 -14.16 1.67 11.89
N GLU A 354 -14.52 0.82 12.82
CA GLU A 354 -14.38 1.06 14.26
C GLU A 354 -13.30 0.15 14.85
N ALA A 355 -12.47 0.70 15.73
CA ALA A 355 -11.56 -0.09 16.54
C ALA A 355 -12.33 -0.77 17.68
N VAL A 356 -12.25 -2.08 17.76
CA VAL A 356 -13.03 -2.89 18.73
C VAL A 356 -12.12 -3.88 19.48
N LYS A 357 -12.60 -4.31 20.65
CA LYS A 357 -12.10 -5.51 21.31
C LYS A 357 -13.01 -6.68 20.93
N ASP A 358 -12.46 -7.66 20.24
CA ASP A 358 -13.21 -8.83 19.77
C ASP A 358 -13.49 -9.83 20.91
N SER A 359 -14.36 -10.78 20.68
CA SER A 359 -14.78 -11.80 21.64
C SER A 359 -13.64 -12.71 22.12
N ASP A 360 -12.58 -12.88 21.31
CA ASP A 360 -11.36 -13.60 21.69
C ASP A 360 -10.37 -12.74 22.51
N GLY A 361 -10.76 -11.50 22.86
CA GLY A 361 -9.95 -10.54 23.61
C GLY A 361 -8.92 -9.77 22.75
N SER A 362 -8.82 -10.06 21.46
CA SER A 362 -7.93 -9.34 20.54
C SER A 362 -8.51 -7.96 20.19
N TYR A 363 -7.62 -7.02 19.84
CA TYR A 363 -8.00 -5.69 19.35
C TYR A 363 -7.87 -5.65 17.84
N THR A 364 -8.94 -5.25 17.16
CA THR A 364 -9.04 -5.25 15.71
C THR A 364 -9.86 -4.06 15.21
N THR A 365 -10.08 -3.96 13.90
CA THR A 365 -11.05 -3.05 13.30
C THR A 365 -12.16 -3.84 12.66
N LYS A 366 -13.41 -3.30 12.69
CA LYS A 366 -14.57 -3.84 11.98
C LYS A 366 -15.18 -2.78 11.06
N ILE A 367 -15.63 -3.20 9.91
CA ILE A 367 -16.38 -2.36 8.99
C ILE A 367 -17.75 -2.09 9.59
N ILE A 368 -18.13 -0.81 9.65
CA ILE A 368 -19.45 -0.37 10.11
C ILE A 368 -20.26 0.32 9.02
N ASP A 369 -19.59 0.81 7.96
CA ASP A 369 -20.26 1.43 6.82
C ASP A 369 -19.37 1.41 5.57
N THR A 370 -19.99 1.58 4.38
CA THR A 370 -19.33 1.80 3.10
C THR A 370 -19.53 3.25 2.66
N VAL A 371 -18.50 4.06 2.77
CA VAL A 371 -18.58 5.51 2.45
C VAL A 371 -18.55 5.76 0.96
N PHE A 372 -17.68 5.05 0.23
CA PHE A 372 -17.61 5.10 -1.22
C PHE A 372 -17.59 3.70 -1.82
N THR A 373 -18.30 3.52 -2.92
CA THR A 373 -18.30 2.30 -3.75
C THR A 373 -17.70 2.63 -5.11
N ASP A 374 -16.81 1.75 -5.61
CA ASP A 374 -16.13 1.87 -6.91
C ASP A 374 -15.56 3.30 -7.13
N TYR A 375 -14.84 3.81 -6.13
CA TYR A 375 -14.35 5.17 -6.13
C TYR A 375 -12.94 5.27 -6.71
N GLY A 376 -12.80 6.03 -7.80
CA GLY A 376 -11.53 6.40 -8.43
C GLY A 376 -10.94 7.68 -7.86
N ASP A 377 -9.65 7.91 -8.10
CA ASP A 377 -8.97 9.10 -7.60
C ASP A 377 -9.23 10.37 -8.43
N ASN A 378 -9.11 11.52 -7.80
CA ASN A 378 -9.36 12.83 -8.39
C ASN A 378 -8.28 13.32 -9.37
N TYR A 379 -7.13 12.65 -9.45
CA TYR A 379 -5.99 13.06 -10.28
C TYR A 379 -5.93 12.33 -11.62
N ALA A 380 -6.73 11.30 -11.82
CA ALA A 380 -6.78 10.53 -13.07
C ALA A 380 -7.03 11.41 -14.30
N LYS A 381 -7.85 12.46 -14.16
CA LYS A 381 -8.13 13.44 -15.21
C LYS A 381 -6.91 14.26 -15.66
N ASP A 382 -5.90 14.39 -14.78
CA ASP A 382 -4.67 15.14 -15.03
C ASP A 382 -3.57 14.24 -15.61
N CYS A 383 -3.79 12.92 -15.72
CA CYS A 383 -2.90 11.95 -16.32
C CYS A 383 -3.13 11.89 -17.84
N GLY A 384 -2.08 12.13 -18.61
CA GLY A 384 -2.13 12.11 -20.08
C GLY A 384 -2.07 10.71 -20.71
N MET A 385 -1.98 9.63 -19.90
CA MET A 385 -1.96 8.28 -20.44
C MET A 385 -3.32 7.89 -21.02
N LYS A 386 -3.27 7.22 -22.18
CA LYS A 386 -4.44 6.63 -22.84
C LYS A 386 -4.15 5.14 -23.07
N TRP A 387 -5.14 4.29 -22.77
CA TRP A 387 -5.06 2.84 -22.99
C TRP A 387 -6.48 2.22 -22.98
#